data_5f3ef9c84fb9cf2c1c35eefd86e6cc12
#
_entry.id   5f3ef9c84fb9cf2c1c35eefd86e6cc12
#
_cell.length_a   1.000
_cell.length_b   1.000
_cell.length_c   1.000
_cell.angle_alpha   90.00
_cell.angle_beta   90.00
_cell.angle_gamma   90.00
#
_symmetry.space_group_name_H-M   'P 1'
#
loop_
_entity.id
_entity.type
_entity.pdbx_description
1 polymer ?
#
loop_
_entity_poly.entity_id
_entity_poly.type
_entity_poly.pdbx_seq_one_letter_code
_entity_poly.pdbx_strand_id
1 'polypeptide(L)'
;MSTALTDFATYDEIRAVLGVSDEELEDGTLALPMYLKLLQLDFGDIAGTLEAQYLAAKASITPSAAEQKLVDVVSVFSAYAISKHLLTSLPLFAPKRITDGRAETDRITDPFEGVREGVNSMYPVLKSRVGAALAALGTSVTVNPARTFFRVAGLAINPVTNV
;
A
#
# COMPACT_ATOMS: atom_id res chain seq x y z
N MET A 1 6.07 23.24 0.33
CA MET A 1 6.89 22.21 1.00
C MET A 1 6.92 21.00 0.08
N SER A 2 8.10 20.40 -0.11
CA SER A 2 8.20 19.15 -0.91
C SER A 2 7.85 17.99 0.00
N THR A 3 6.85 17.20 -0.35
CA THR A 3 6.43 16.00 0.38
C THR A 3 7.43 14.89 0.09
N ALA A 4 7.86 14.16 1.10
CA ALA A 4 8.72 13.00 1.00
C ALA A 4 7.97 11.72 1.37
N LEU A 5 8.48 10.55 0.96
CA LEU A 5 7.87 9.28 1.34
C LEU A 5 7.85 9.09 2.86
N THR A 6 8.90 9.56 3.54
CA THR A 6 9.04 9.52 5.00
C THR A 6 8.01 10.37 5.76
N ASP A 7 7.28 11.25 5.06
CA ASP A 7 6.15 11.95 5.68
C ASP A 7 4.96 11.01 5.96
N PHE A 8 4.86 9.90 5.23
CA PHE A 8 3.76 8.93 5.31
C PHE A 8 4.15 7.63 6.00
N ALA A 9 5.31 7.07 5.70
CA ALA A 9 5.84 5.87 6.34
C ALA A 9 7.36 5.94 6.42
N THR A 10 7.94 5.44 7.49
CA THR A 10 9.39 5.32 7.63
C THR A 10 9.91 4.16 6.80
N TYR A 11 11.19 4.21 6.42
CA TYR A 11 11.83 3.12 5.67
C TYR A 11 11.88 1.82 6.50
N ASP A 12 12.01 1.94 7.82
CA ASP A 12 12.02 0.77 8.71
C ASP A 12 10.63 0.10 8.79
N GLU A 13 9.54 0.88 8.77
CA GLU A 13 8.19 0.31 8.68
C GLU A 13 7.98 -0.46 7.38
N ILE A 14 8.48 0.04 6.25
CA ILE A 14 8.40 -0.65 4.96
C ILE A 14 9.21 -1.95 5.00
N ARG A 15 10.45 -1.90 5.52
CA ARG A 15 11.31 -3.09 5.70
C ARG A 15 10.67 -4.12 6.62
N ALA A 16 10.07 -3.67 7.72
CA ALA A 16 9.39 -4.55 8.67
C ALA A 16 8.23 -5.31 8.02
N VAL A 17 7.45 -4.66 7.12
CA VAL A 17 6.38 -5.33 6.37
C VAL A 17 6.93 -6.37 5.40
N LEU A 18 8.09 -6.11 4.79
CA LEU A 18 8.74 -6.99 3.84
C LEU A 18 9.55 -8.12 4.51
N GLY A 19 9.90 -7.95 5.79
CA GLY A 19 10.79 -8.86 6.51
C GLY A 19 12.24 -8.83 6.00
N VAL A 20 12.70 -7.66 5.53
CA VAL A 20 14.06 -7.45 5.01
C VAL A 20 14.85 -6.48 5.89
N SER A 21 16.18 -6.56 5.83
CA SER A 21 17.10 -5.65 6.52
C SER A 21 17.40 -4.39 5.67
N ASP A 22 18.10 -3.44 6.27
CA ASP A 22 18.63 -2.24 5.60
C ASP A 22 19.73 -2.57 4.58
N GLU A 23 20.48 -3.65 4.81
CA GLU A 23 21.48 -4.17 3.85
C GLU A 23 20.82 -4.78 2.61
N GLU A 24 19.62 -5.37 2.74
CA GLU A 24 18.89 -5.99 1.64
C GLU A 24 18.07 -4.96 0.84
N LEU A 25 17.60 -3.90 1.50
CA LEU A 25 16.82 -2.81 0.90
C LEU A 25 17.32 -1.46 1.42
N GLU A 26 18.24 -0.87 0.66
CA GLU A 26 18.88 0.40 1.01
C GLU A 26 17.91 1.58 0.99
N ASP A 27 18.15 2.57 1.86
CA ASP A 27 17.40 3.83 1.90
C ASP A 27 17.38 4.55 0.56
N GLY A 28 18.48 4.49 -0.19
CA GLY A 28 18.59 5.10 -1.52
C GLY A 28 17.56 4.56 -2.51
N THR A 29 17.23 3.26 -2.41
CA THR A 29 16.18 2.64 -3.22
C THR A 29 14.80 3.14 -2.82
N LEU A 30 14.51 3.19 -1.51
CA LEU A 30 13.23 3.68 -0.99
C LEU A 30 13.02 5.18 -1.23
N ALA A 31 14.10 5.96 -1.27
CA ALA A 31 14.05 7.40 -1.54
C ALA A 31 13.74 7.76 -2.99
N LEU A 32 13.64 6.78 -3.91
CA LEU A 32 13.31 7.06 -5.31
C LEU A 32 11.94 7.74 -5.43
N PRO A 33 11.85 8.86 -6.18
CA PRO A 33 10.60 9.62 -6.30
C PRO A 33 9.42 8.81 -6.87
N MET A 34 9.71 7.70 -7.51
CA MET A 34 8.71 6.81 -8.07
C MET A 34 7.78 6.24 -6.98
N TYR A 35 8.30 5.85 -5.82
CA TYR A 35 7.50 5.26 -4.75
C TYR A 35 6.54 6.26 -4.12
N LEU A 36 6.97 7.52 -3.95
CA LEU A 36 6.06 8.58 -3.53
C LEU A 36 4.92 8.78 -4.54
N LYS A 37 5.22 8.80 -5.84
CA LYS A 37 4.19 8.94 -6.89
C LYS A 37 3.21 7.77 -6.90
N LEU A 38 3.69 6.54 -6.72
CA LEU A 38 2.83 5.35 -6.63
C LEU A 38 1.91 5.44 -5.40
N LEU A 39 2.43 5.86 -4.25
CA LEU A 39 1.63 6.08 -3.06
C LEU A 39 0.56 7.17 -3.27
N GLN A 40 0.91 8.27 -3.94
CA GLN A 40 -0.03 9.35 -4.26
C GLN A 40 -1.15 8.87 -5.20
N LEU A 41 -0.85 7.97 -6.14
CA LEU A 41 -1.88 7.31 -6.96
C LEU A 41 -2.81 6.44 -6.12
N ASP A 42 -2.25 5.64 -5.19
CA ASP A 42 -3.05 4.84 -4.26
C ASP A 42 -3.94 5.71 -3.36
N PHE A 43 -3.45 6.86 -2.91
CA PHE A 43 -4.25 7.85 -2.18
C PHE A 43 -5.38 8.42 -3.04
N GLY A 44 -5.09 8.79 -4.29
CA GLY A 44 -6.08 9.26 -5.25
C GLY A 44 -7.21 8.25 -5.51
N ASP A 45 -6.88 6.95 -5.48
CA ASP A 45 -7.82 5.85 -5.59
C ASP A 45 -8.78 5.71 -4.39
N ILE A 46 -8.41 6.27 -3.22
CA ILE A 46 -9.26 6.30 -2.02
C ILE A 46 -10.07 7.59 -2.00
N ALA A 47 -9.37 8.72 -2.00
CA ALA A 47 -9.97 10.06 -2.07
C ALA A 47 -8.91 11.08 -2.51
N GLY A 48 -9.26 11.97 -3.45
CA GLY A 48 -8.34 13.01 -3.93
C GLY A 48 -7.88 14.02 -2.87
N THR A 49 -8.54 14.04 -1.71
CA THR A 49 -8.22 14.92 -0.58
C THR A 49 -7.42 14.23 0.53
N LEU A 50 -7.15 12.92 0.43
CA LEU A 50 -6.55 12.11 1.49
C LEU A 50 -5.19 12.65 1.93
N GLU A 51 -4.30 12.92 0.97
CA GLU A 51 -2.95 13.43 1.25
C GLU A 51 -3.00 14.75 2.05
N ALA A 52 -3.82 15.70 1.58
CA ALA A 52 -3.94 17.01 2.22
C ALA A 52 -4.51 16.90 3.65
N GLN A 53 -5.50 16.04 3.86
CA GLN A 53 -6.12 15.83 5.18
C GLN A 53 -5.18 15.11 6.15
N TYR A 54 -4.45 14.12 5.67
CA TYR A 54 -3.42 13.44 6.46
C TYR A 54 -2.34 14.43 6.93
N LEU A 55 -1.78 15.24 6.01
CA LEU A 55 -0.74 16.21 6.35
C LEU A 55 -1.27 17.29 7.31
N ALA A 56 -2.51 17.74 7.15
CA ALA A 56 -3.15 18.68 8.07
C ALA A 56 -3.34 18.05 9.46
N ALA A 57 -3.83 16.81 9.54
CA ALA A 57 -3.99 16.09 10.81
C ALA A 57 -2.65 15.86 11.51
N LYS A 58 -1.61 15.47 10.76
CA LYS A 58 -0.25 15.27 11.29
C LYS A 58 0.40 16.56 11.80
N ALA A 59 0.09 17.70 11.19
CA ALA A 59 0.60 19.01 11.60
C ALA A 59 -0.20 19.64 12.76
N SER A 60 -1.33 19.05 13.16
CA SER A 60 -2.17 19.56 14.24
C SER A 60 -1.46 19.44 15.59
N ILE A 61 -1.41 20.55 16.34
CA ILE A 61 -0.81 20.57 17.70
C ILE A 61 -1.70 19.82 18.70
N THR A 62 -3.01 19.81 18.48
CA THR A 62 -4.00 19.15 19.32
C THR A 62 -4.95 18.32 18.44
N PRO A 63 -4.48 17.18 17.91
CA PRO A 63 -5.30 16.37 17.02
C PRO A 63 -6.50 15.79 17.77
N SER A 64 -7.66 15.81 17.13
CA SER A 64 -8.83 15.08 17.60
C SER A 64 -8.59 13.57 17.50
N ALA A 65 -9.39 12.76 18.21
CA ALA A 65 -9.30 11.30 18.13
C ALA A 65 -9.49 10.77 16.70
N ALA A 66 -10.31 11.45 15.88
CA ALA A 66 -10.51 11.10 14.48
C ALA A 66 -9.29 11.41 13.62
N GLU A 67 -8.64 12.56 13.84
CA GLU A 67 -7.40 12.93 13.14
C GLU A 67 -6.25 11.99 13.51
N GLN A 68 -6.08 11.68 14.80
CA GLN A 68 -5.06 10.72 15.23
C GLN A 68 -5.28 9.36 14.60
N LYS A 69 -6.51 8.87 14.59
CA LYS A 69 -6.86 7.61 13.93
C LYS A 69 -6.57 7.63 12.44
N LEU A 70 -6.81 8.75 11.75
CA LEU A 70 -6.46 8.91 10.34
C LEU A 70 -4.95 8.80 10.16
N VAL A 71 -4.16 9.50 10.99
CA VAL A 71 -2.69 9.49 10.91
C VAL A 71 -2.17 8.05 11.09
N ASP A 72 -2.63 7.34 12.11
CA ASP A 72 -2.18 5.97 12.41
C ASP A 72 -2.51 5.00 11.26
N VAL A 73 -3.74 5.06 10.74
CA VAL A 73 -4.17 4.13 9.70
C VAL A 73 -3.50 4.42 8.35
N VAL A 74 -3.30 5.71 8.01
CA VAL A 74 -2.63 6.09 6.76
C VAL A 74 -1.15 5.74 6.79
N SER A 75 -0.46 5.90 7.94
CA SER A 75 0.94 5.48 8.07
C SER A 75 1.09 3.97 7.79
N VAL A 76 0.30 3.15 8.46
CA VAL A 76 0.30 1.69 8.24
C VAL A 76 -0.06 1.34 6.79
N PHE A 77 -1.11 1.97 6.24
CA PHE A 77 -1.51 1.76 4.84
C PHE A 77 -0.36 2.09 3.88
N SER A 78 0.35 3.20 4.11
CA SER A 78 1.46 3.65 3.25
C SER A 78 2.60 2.64 3.23
N ALA A 79 2.97 2.08 4.39
CA ALA A 79 3.99 1.03 4.47
C ALA A 79 3.58 -0.21 3.65
N TYR A 80 2.33 -0.67 3.77
CA TYR A 80 1.82 -1.81 3.00
C TYR A 80 1.68 -1.52 1.50
N ALA A 81 1.25 -0.32 1.12
CA ALA A 81 1.12 0.11 -0.28
C ALA A 81 2.48 0.10 -0.99
N ILE A 82 3.50 0.68 -0.37
CA ILE A 82 4.86 0.69 -0.92
C ILE A 82 5.44 -0.72 -0.96
N SER A 83 5.26 -1.52 0.09
CA SER A 83 5.70 -2.93 0.11
C SER A 83 5.07 -3.74 -1.02
N LYS A 84 3.80 -3.51 -1.33
CA LYS A 84 3.11 -4.15 -2.45
C LYS A 84 3.77 -3.81 -3.80
N HIS A 85 4.15 -2.56 -4.02
CA HIS A 85 4.85 -2.16 -5.24
C HIS A 85 6.27 -2.75 -5.31
N LEU A 86 6.99 -2.82 -4.19
CA LEU A 86 8.32 -3.41 -4.11
C LEU A 86 8.32 -4.92 -4.37
N LEU A 87 7.32 -5.65 -3.89
CA LEU A 87 7.21 -7.10 -4.05
C LEU A 87 7.17 -7.56 -5.51
N THR A 88 6.87 -6.68 -6.45
CA THR A 88 6.94 -7.00 -7.89
C THR A 88 8.37 -7.02 -8.41
N SER A 89 9.30 -6.30 -7.78
CA SER A 89 10.69 -6.15 -8.21
C SER A 89 11.69 -6.94 -7.36
N LEU A 90 11.40 -7.16 -6.07
CA LEU A 90 12.31 -7.86 -5.13
C LEU A 90 12.75 -9.26 -5.59
N PRO A 91 11.91 -10.11 -6.20
CA PRO A 91 12.32 -11.43 -6.66
C PRO A 91 13.44 -11.40 -7.72
N LEU A 92 13.63 -10.26 -8.40
CA LEU A 92 14.68 -10.11 -9.41
C LEU A 92 16.08 -10.00 -8.78
N PHE A 93 16.16 -9.60 -7.51
CA PHE A 93 17.42 -9.40 -6.77
C PHE A 93 17.77 -10.59 -5.87
N ALA A 94 16.82 -11.51 -5.63
CA ALA A 94 17.07 -12.70 -4.83
C ALA A 94 17.92 -13.71 -5.64
N PRO A 95 19.12 -14.12 -5.17
CA PRO A 95 19.92 -15.10 -5.87
C PRO A 95 19.17 -16.45 -5.89
N LYS A 96 18.92 -16.96 -7.09
CA LYS A 96 18.18 -18.24 -7.31
C LYS A 96 18.96 -19.46 -6.83
N ARG A 97 20.28 -19.34 -6.75
CA ARG A 97 21.17 -20.46 -6.43
C ARG A 97 22.43 -19.98 -5.72
N ILE A 98 22.74 -20.62 -4.61
CA ILE A 98 24.02 -20.42 -3.92
C ILE A 98 24.81 -21.71 -4.06
N THR A 99 25.97 -21.64 -4.75
CA THR A 99 26.87 -22.77 -4.91
C THR A 99 28.15 -22.46 -4.14
N ASP A 100 28.42 -23.19 -3.07
CA ASP A 100 29.61 -23.07 -2.23
C ASP A 100 30.63 -24.19 -2.55
N GLY A 101 30.73 -24.61 -3.79
CA GLY A 101 31.70 -25.63 -4.25
C GLY A 101 31.58 -27.02 -3.60
N ARG A 102 30.94 -27.14 -2.44
CA ARG A 102 30.70 -28.38 -1.67
C ARG A 102 29.24 -28.71 -1.40
N ALA A 103 28.37 -27.73 -1.48
CA ALA A 103 26.94 -27.92 -1.31
C ALA A 103 26.19 -27.05 -2.32
N GLU A 104 25.20 -27.64 -2.95
CA GLU A 104 24.28 -26.97 -3.83
C GLU A 104 22.96 -26.83 -3.08
N THR A 105 22.58 -25.59 -2.73
CA THR A 105 21.33 -25.33 -2.04
C THR A 105 20.40 -24.59 -3.01
N ASP A 106 19.38 -25.29 -3.49
CA ASP A 106 18.30 -24.64 -4.21
C ASP A 106 17.47 -23.81 -3.22
N ARG A 107 17.42 -22.51 -3.42
CA ARG A 107 16.52 -21.66 -2.66
C ARG A 107 15.08 -21.95 -3.07
N ILE A 108 14.19 -21.76 -2.10
CA ILE A 108 12.73 -21.72 -2.28
C ILE A 108 12.41 -20.92 -3.54
N THR A 109 11.59 -21.46 -4.42
CA THR A 109 11.29 -20.94 -5.76
C THR A 109 10.76 -19.50 -5.73
N ASP A 110 10.07 -19.10 -4.65
CA ASP A 110 9.63 -17.73 -4.37
C ASP A 110 9.77 -17.43 -2.86
N PRO A 111 10.90 -16.83 -2.43
CA PRO A 111 11.13 -16.54 -1.01
C PRO A 111 10.16 -15.50 -0.44
N PHE A 112 9.46 -14.74 -1.30
CA PHE A 112 8.53 -13.69 -0.90
C PHE A 112 7.05 -14.09 -1.05
N GLU A 113 6.73 -15.35 -1.37
CA GLU A 113 5.34 -15.79 -1.59
C GLU A 113 4.46 -15.51 -0.38
N GLY A 114 4.86 -15.93 0.81
CA GLY A 114 4.10 -15.70 2.04
C GLY A 114 3.96 -14.20 2.40
N VAL A 115 5.00 -13.42 2.17
CA VAL A 115 4.95 -11.96 2.37
C VAL A 115 4.00 -11.31 1.38
N ARG A 116 4.05 -11.73 0.11
CA ARG A 116 3.17 -11.24 -0.95
C ARG A 116 1.71 -11.55 -0.66
N GLU A 117 1.39 -12.77 -0.22
CA GLU A 117 0.04 -13.15 0.20
C GLU A 117 -0.42 -12.31 1.39
N GLY A 118 0.42 -12.14 2.41
CA GLY A 118 0.13 -11.29 3.57
C GLY A 118 -0.15 -9.85 3.18
N VAL A 119 0.71 -9.24 2.37
CA VAL A 119 0.53 -7.86 1.89
C VAL A 119 -0.74 -7.73 1.04
N ASN A 120 -0.98 -8.65 0.10
CA ASN A 120 -2.15 -8.61 -0.77
C ASN A 120 -3.46 -8.81 0.00
N SER A 121 -3.46 -9.58 1.09
CA SER A 121 -4.64 -9.76 1.94
C SER A 121 -4.92 -8.53 2.81
N MET A 122 -3.86 -7.90 3.34
CA MET A 122 -4.00 -6.74 4.23
C MET A 122 -4.27 -5.43 3.49
N TYR A 123 -3.74 -5.25 2.28
CA TYR A 123 -3.90 -4.02 1.51
C TYR A 123 -5.36 -3.57 1.34
N PRO A 124 -6.33 -4.42 0.89
CA PRO A 124 -7.73 -4.00 0.77
C PRO A 124 -8.39 -3.69 2.11
N VAL A 125 -8.00 -4.39 3.18
CA VAL A 125 -8.50 -4.15 4.53
C VAL A 125 -8.05 -2.77 5.01
N LEU A 126 -6.78 -2.45 4.85
CA LEU A 126 -6.22 -1.14 5.23
C LEU A 126 -6.83 -0.01 4.37
N LYS A 127 -6.99 -0.23 3.06
CA LYS A 127 -7.67 0.71 2.16
C LYS A 127 -9.08 1.05 2.65
N SER A 128 -9.84 0.04 3.08
CA SER A 128 -11.18 0.23 3.66
C SER A 128 -11.14 1.01 4.98
N ARG A 129 -10.16 0.71 5.86
CA ARG A 129 -9.99 1.43 7.13
C ARG A 129 -9.63 2.89 6.93
N VAL A 130 -8.79 3.22 5.94
CA VAL A 130 -8.50 4.61 5.57
C VAL A 130 -9.77 5.33 5.13
N GLY A 131 -10.58 4.72 4.26
CA GLY A 131 -11.86 5.29 3.85
C GLY A 131 -12.82 5.53 5.03
N ALA A 132 -12.89 4.60 5.99
CA ALA A 132 -13.69 4.76 7.19
C ALA A 132 -13.17 5.87 8.11
N ALA A 133 -11.84 6.01 8.25
CA ALA A 133 -11.22 7.08 9.04
C ALA A 133 -11.48 8.47 8.41
N LEU A 134 -11.42 8.58 7.08
CA LEU A 134 -11.80 9.79 6.35
C LEU A 134 -13.26 10.17 6.55
N ALA A 135 -14.17 9.20 6.46
CA ALA A 135 -15.60 9.42 6.68
C ALA A 135 -15.87 9.93 8.11
N ALA A 136 -15.12 9.45 9.10
CA ALA A 136 -15.22 9.90 10.49
C ALA A 136 -14.82 11.37 10.69
N LEU A 137 -14.01 11.95 9.79
CA LEU A 137 -13.70 13.39 9.77
C LEU A 137 -14.81 14.25 9.15
N GLY A 138 -15.94 13.66 8.76
CA GLY A 138 -17.03 14.37 8.11
C GLY A 138 -16.76 14.77 6.67
N THR A 139 -15.74 14.19 6.06
CA THR A 139 -15.39 14.44 4.66
C THR A 139 -16.12 13.46 3.76
N SER A 140 -16.88 13.95 2.78
CA SER A 140 -17.50 13.09 1.79
C SER A 140 -16.42 12.39 0.95
N VAL A 141 -16.29 11.08 1.15
CA VAL A 141 -15.47 10.26 0.27
C VAL A 141 -16.14 10.23 -1.09
N THR A 142 -15.56 10.93 -2.07
CA THR A 142 -16.03 10.83 -3.46
C THR A 142 -15.54 9.48 -3.97
N VAL A 143 -16.36 8.44 -3.78
CA VAL A 143 -16.12 7.14 -4.41
C VAL A 143 -16.13 7.40 -5.91
N ASN A 144 -15.01 7.15 -6.59
CA ASN A 144 -14.93 7.30 -8.04
C ASN A 144 -15.97 6.39 -8.71
N PRO A 145 -17.04 6.94 -9.30
CA PRO A 145 -18.17 6.14 -9.79
C PRO A 145 -17.79 5.24 -10.96
N ALA A 146 -16.65 5.47 -11.60
CA ALA A 146 -16.18 4.66 -12.74
C ALA A 146 -15.94 3.18 -12.37
N ARG A 147 -15.67 2.85 -11.10
CA ARG A 147 -15.51 1.44 -10.66
C ARG A 147 -16.82 0.76 -10.24
N THR A 148 -17.90 1.52 -10.00
CA THR A 148 -19.20 0.96 -9.62
C THR A 148 -19.95 0.40 -10.84
N PHE A 149 -19.67 0.88 -12.03
CA PHE A 149 -20.33 0.44 -13.28
C PHE A 149 -20.01 -1.02 -13.66
N PHE A 150 -18.83 -1.55 -13.32
CA PHE A 150 -18.49 -2.92 -13.66
C PHE A 150 -19.10 -3.98 -12.73
N ARG A 151 -19.65 -3.60 -11.57
CA ARG A 151 -20.31 -4.55 -10.65
C ARG A 151 -21.79 -4.78 -10.97
N VAL A 152 -22.42 -3.87 -11.68
CA VAL A 152 -23.85 -3.98 -12.04
C VAL A 152 -24.04 -4.72 -13.36
N ALA A 153 -23.03 -4.79 -14.21
CA ALA A 153 -23.09 -5.50 -15.50
C ALA A 153 -23.06 -7.05 -15.38
N GLY A 154 -22.94 -7.60 -14.16
CA GLY A 154 -22.95 -9.05 -13.91
C GLY A 154 -24.34 -9.70 -13.85
N LEU A 155 -25.41 -8.97 -14.01
CA LEU A 155 -26.79 -9.47 -14.11
C LEU A 155 -27.38 -9.09 -15.47
N ALA A 156 -26.71 -9.51 -16.54
CA ALA A 156 -27.35 -9.52 -17.85
C ALA A 156 -28.42 -10.64 -17.87
N ILE A 157 -29.66 -10.27 -17.66
CA ILE A 157 -30.80 -11.12 -18.02
C ILE A 157 -30.62 -11.43 -19.51
N ASN A 158 -30.49 -12.71 -19.84
CA ASN A 158 -30.38 -13.16 -21.23
C ASN A 158 -31.65 -12.74 -21.97
N PRO A 159 -31.59 -11.83 -22.96
CA PRO A 159 -32.79 -11.29 -23.61
C PRO A 159 -33.53 -12.33 -24.46
N VAL A 160 -32.96 -13.55 -24.62
CA VAL A 160 -33.54 -14.61 -25.44
C VAL A 160 -34.40 -15.59 -24.62
N THR A 161 -34.14 -15.73 -23.32
CA THR A 161 -34.83 -16.75 -22.50
C THR A 161 -35.77 -16.17 -21.43
N ASN A 162 -35.72 -14.87 -21.15
CA ASN A 162 -36.53 -14.20 -20.12
C ASN A 162 -36.53 -14.90 -18.74
N VAL A 163 -35.45 -15.64 -18.42
CA VAL A 163 -35.27 -16.37 -17.16
C VAL A 163 -33.96 -15.91 -16.53
#